data_af4ab64255f623bdc7532699ab7ee027
#
_entry.id   af4ab64255f623bdc7532699ab7ee027
#
_cell.length_a   1.000
_cell.length_b   1.000
_cell.length_c   1.000
_cell.angle_alpha   90.00
_cell.angle_beta   90.00
_cell.angle_gamma   90.00
#
_symmetry.space_group_name_H-M   'P 1'
#
loop_
_entity.id
_entity.type
_entity.pdbx_description
1 polymer ?
#
loop_
_entity_poly.entity_id
_entity_poly.type
_entity_poly.pdbx_seq_one_letter_code
_entity_poly.pdbx_strand_id
1 'polypeptide(L)'
;MEPRFDEETTQELLDRLARIEGQVRGISKMVQERRPCDQVLTQVMAARAALEKVGAAVVTHNIDECLALPPEQARKVLVRSVQLLTKA
;
A
#
# COMPACT_ATOMS: atom_id res chain seq x y z
N MET A 1 -17.06 8.76 12.82
CA MET A 1 -16.87 8.65 11.36
C MET A 1 -15.42 8.33 11.06
N GLU A 2 -15.18 7.30 10.31
CA GLU A 2 -13.81 6.90 9.94
C GLU A 2 -13.33 7.71 8.73
N PRO A 3 -12.04 8.08 8.69
CA PRO A 3 -11.47 8.76 7.53
C PRO A 3 -11.57 7.88 6.28
N ARG A 4 -11.91 8.49 5.17
CA ARG A 4 -11.98 7.83 3.87
C ARG A 4 -11.19 8.64 2.85
N PHE A 5 -10.76 7.98 1.80
CA PHE A 5 -10.03 8.64 0.74
C PHE A 5 -10.98 9.50 -0.11
N ASP A 6 -10.51 10.66 -0.55
CA ASP A 6 -11.20 11.45 -1.55
C ASP A 6 -11.05 10.78 -2.93
N GLU A 7 -11.75 11.32 -3.94
CA GLU A 7 -11.72 10.73 -5.28
C GLU A 7 -10.33 10.74 -5.92
N GLU A 8 -9.61 11.83 -5.74
CA GLU A 8 -8.27 11.99 -6.32
C GLU A 8 -7.29 10.98 -5.71
N THR A 9 -7.28 10.88 -4.39
CA THR A 9 -6.43 9.92 -3.68
C THR A 9 -6.83 8.48 -4.02
N THR A 10 -8.13 8.21 -4.08
CA THR A 10 -8.65 6.90 -4.46
C THR A 10 -8.13 6.50 -5.84
N GLN A 11 -8.22 7.40 -6.83
CA GLN A 11 -7.77 7.09 -8.17
C GLN A 11 -6.26 6.88 -8.23
N GLU A 12 -5.49 7.69 -7.51
CA GLU A 12 -4.05 7.52 -7.44
C GLU A 12 -3.66 6.16 -6.85
N LEU A 13 -4.32 5.75 -5.78
CA LEU A 13 -4.07 4.44 -5.17
C LEU A 13 -4.47 3.30 -6.08
N LEU A 14 -5.60 3.41 -6.77
CA LEU A 14 -6.05 2.40 -7.72
C LEU A 14 -5.09 2.25 -8.89
N ASP A 15 -4.54 3.37 -9.38
CA ASP A 15 -3.56 3.33 -10.47
C ASP A 15 -2.27 2.61 -10.04
N ARG A 16 -1.80 2.89 -8.82
CA ARG A 16 -0.64 2.20 -8.25
C ARG A 16 -0.90 0.71 -8.07
N LEU A 17 -2.07 0.37 -7.56
CA LEU A 17 -2.46 -1.04 -7.36
C LEU A 17 -2.61 -1.80 -8.68
N ALA A 18 -3.12 -1.14 -9.73
CA ALA A 18 -3.21 -1.75 -11.04
C ALA A 18 -1.82 -2.12 -11.60
N ARG A 19 -0.81 -1.27 -11.37
CA ARG A 19 0.57 -1.57 -11.76
C ARG A 19 1.12 -2.75 -10.97
N ILE A 20 0.82 -2.82 -9.68
CA ILE A 20 1.25 -3.92 -8.81
C ILE A 20 0.57 -5.22 -9.25
N GLU A 21 -0.71 -5.19 -9.59
CA GLU A 21 -1.41 -6.34 -10.17
C GLU A 21 -0.66 -6.87 -11.39
N GLY A 22 -0.25 -5.97 -12.29
CA GLY A 22 0.53 -6.36 -13.47
C GLY A 22 1.85 -7.01 -13.09
N GLN A 23 2.54 -6.47 -12.08
CA GLN A 23 3.79 -7.05 -11.57
C GLN A 23 3.56 -8.46 -11.01
N VAL A 24 2.48 -8.65 -10.25
CA VAL A 24 2.14 -9.95 -9.67
C VAL A 24 1.85 -10.98 -10.78
N ARG A 25 1.09 -10.58 -11.81
CA ARG A 25 0.84 -11.45 -12.96
C ARG A 25 2.14 -11.82 -13.67
N GLY A 26 3.05 -10.87 -13.80
CA GLY A 26 4.38 -11.13 -14.37
C GLY A 26 5.17 -12.14 -13.56
N ILE A 27 5.11 -12.04 -12.23
CA ILE A 27 5.76 -13.00 -11.33
C ILE A 27 5.16 -14.40 -11.52
N SER A 28 3.84 -14.49 -11.60
CA SER A 28 3.16 -15.78 -11.83
C SER A 28 3.64 -16.43 -13.14
N LYS A 29 3.79 -15.62 -14.19
CA LYS A 29 4.30 -16.10 -15.47
C LYS A 29 5.73 -16.61 -15.35
N MET A 30 6.58 -15.89 -14.63
CA MET A 30 7.98 -16.29 -14.39
C MET A 30 8.05 -17.63 -13.66
N VAL A 31 7.17 -17.84 -12.68
CA VAL A 31 7.10 -19.12 -11.95
C VAL A 31 6.65 -20.25 -12.88
N GLN A 32 5.65 -19.98 -13.72
CA GLN A 32 5.17 -20.96 -14.72
C GLN A 32 6.26 -21.34 -15.72
N GLU A 33 7.07 -20.37 -16.12
CA GLU A 33 8.17 -20.55 -17.08
C GLU A 33 9.43 -21.12 -16.41
N ARG A 34 9.38 -21.35 -15.13
CA ARG A 34 10.51 -21.88 -14.34
C ARG A 34 11.77 -21.03 -14.44
N ARG A 35 11.58 -19.72 -14.41
CA ARG A 35 12.70 -18.76 -14.42
C ARG A 35 13.57 -18.96 -13.17
N PRO A 36 14.85 -18.59 -13.23
CA PRO A 36 15.75 -18.73 -12.08
C PRO A 36 15.20 -18.05 -10.82
N CYS A 37 15.40 -18.68 -9.67
CA CYS A 37 14.84 -18.21 -8.39
C CYS A 37 15.27 -16.78 -8.03
N ASP A 38 16.51 -16.39 -8.33
CA ASP A 38 17.00 -15.05 -8.07
C ASP A 38 16.26 -14.00 -8.90
N GLN A 39 15.91 -14.33 -10.14
CA GLN A 39 15.12 -13.41 -10.99
C GLN A 39 13.70 -13.24 -10.45
N VAL A 40 13.08 -14.35 -10.03
CA VAL A 40 11.73 -14.31 -9.45
C VAL A 40 11.75 -13.49 -8.16
N LEU A 41 12.74 -13.74 -7.30
CA LEU A 41 12.85 -13.04 -6.02
C LEU A 41 13.07 -11.53 -6.23
N THR A 42 13.87 -11.15 -7.22
CA THR A 42 14.09 -9.74 -7.55
C THR A 42 12.75 -9.05 -7.86
N GLN A 43 11.89 -9.71 -8.64
CA GLN A 43 10.58 -9.15 -8.97
C GLN A 43 9.63 -9.13 -7.76
N VAL A 44 9.70 -10.13 -6.91
CA VAL A 44 8.93 -10.15 -5.66
C VAL A 44 9.31 -8.96 -4.78
N MET A 45 10.61 -8.70 -4.65
CA MET A 45 11.08 -7.58 -3.83
C MET A 45 10.69 -6.22 -4.43
N ALA A 46 10.64 -6.11 -5.76
CA ALA A 46 10.16 -4.90 -6.41
C ALA A 46 8.66 -4.67 -6.14
N ALA A 47 7.85 -5.72 -6.20
CA ALA A 47 6.41 -5.64 -5.88
C ALA A 47 6.20 -5.28 -4.42
N ARG A 48 7.01 -5.85 -3.52
CA ARG A 48 6.98 -5.51 -2.09
C ARG A 48 7.25 -4.01 -1.87
N ALA A 49 8.29 -3.48 -2.51
CA ALA A 49 8.64 -2.06 -2.39
C ALA A 49 7.51 -1.17 -2.91
N ALA A 50 6.85 -1.56 -4.00
CA ALA A 50 5.71 -0.82 -4.54
C ALA A 50 4.52 -0.83 -3.55
N LEU A 51 4.25 -1.96 -2.90
CA LEU A 51 3.20 -2.06 -1.88
C LEU A 51 3.53 -1.21 -0.65
N GLU A 52 4.80 -1.14 -0.25
CA GLU A 52 5.22 -0.27 0.86
C GLU A 52 4.92 1.21 0.55
N LYS A 53 5.11 1.63 -0.68
CA LYS A 53 4.76 3.00 -1.11
C LYS A 53 3.27 3.26 -1.04
N VAL A 54 2.45 2.27 -1.40
CA VAL A 54 1.00 2.38 -1.24
C VAL A 54 0.64 2.53 0.24
N GLY A 55 1.26 1.71 1.09
CA GLY A 55 1.04 1.81 2.54
C GLY A 55 1.41 3.17 3.10
N ALA A 56 2.54 3.72 2.69
CA ALA A 56 2.96 5.06 3.11
C ALA A 56 1.97 6.14 2.65
N ALA A 57 1.47 6.03 1.43
CA ALA A 57 0.47 6.98 0.91
C ALA A 57 -0.84 6.91 1.70
N VAL A 58 -1.27 5.71 2.09
CA VAL A 58 -2.46 5.51 2.93
C VAL A 58 -2.28 6.21 4.28
N VAL A 59 -1.13 6.01 4.92
CA VAL A 59 -0.85 6.64 6.22
C VAL A 59 -0.81 8.16 6.10
N THR A 60 -0.14 8.69 5.08
CA THR A 60 -0.05 10.14 4.85
C THR A 60 -1.44 10.74 4.68
N HIS A 61 -2.31 10.09 3.87
CA HIS A 61 -3.67 10.54 3.68
C HIS A 61 -4.46 10.51 4.99
N ASN A 62 -4.30 9.46 5.79
CA ASN A 62 -4.94 9.36 7.09
C ASN A 62 -4.56 10.50 8.03
N ILE A 63 -3.30 10.95 7.99
CA ILE A 63 -2.86 12.09 8.80
C ILE A 63 -3.67 13.34 8.43
N ASP A 64 -3.78 13.65 7.14
CA ASP A 64 -4.51 14.81 6.66
C ASP A 64 -5.99 14.75 7.05
N GLU A 65 -6.65 13.62 6.83
CA GLU A 65 -8.05 13.43 7.18
C GLU A 65 -8.28 13.45 8.68
N CYS A 66 -7.35 12.89 9.46
CA CYS A 66 -7.47 12.85 10.90
C CYS A 66 -7.39 14.23 11.54
N LEU A 67 -6.71 15.20 10.92
CA LEU A 67 -6.65 16.57 11.43
C LEU A 67 -8.03 17.23 11.47
N ALA A 68 -8.98 16.74 10.69
CA ALA A 68 -10.35 17.22 10.68
C ALA A 68 -11.24 16.53 11.72
N LEU A 69 -10.74 15.50 12.40
CA LEU A 69 -11.48 14.76 13.42
C LEU A 69 -11.27 15.35 14.81
N PRO A 70 -12.18 15.09 15.77
CA PRO A 70 -11.91 15.41 17.18
C PRO A 70 -10.60 14.77 17.64
N PRO A 71 -9.82 15.43 18.50
CA PRO A 71 -8.48 14.96 18.85
C PRO A 71 -8.39 13.52 19.32
N GLU A 72 -9.36 13.07 20.09
CA GLU A 72 -9.36 11.70 20.61
C GLU A 72 -9.54 10.66 19.52
N GLN A 73 -10.45 10.93 18.58
CA GLN A 73 -10.66 10.04 17.43
C GLN A 73 -9.44 10.04 16.51
N ALA A 74 -8.88 11.22 16.25
CA ALA A 74 -7.68 11.36 15.43
C ALA A 74 -6.54 10.53 15.99
N ARG A 75 -6.32 10.60 17.31
CA ARG A 75 -5.28 9.85 17.98
C ARG A 75 -5.45 8.33 17.79
N LYS A 76 -6.67 7.82 17.97
CA LYS A 76 -6.94 6.38 17.81
C LYS A 76 -6.65 5.89 16.40
N VAL A 77 -7.08 6.65 15.39
CA VAL A 77 -6.86 6.28 13.98
C VAL A 77 -5.38 6.32 13.65
N LEU A 78 -4.67 7.37 14.06
CA LEU A 78 -3.24 7.50 13.79
C LEU A 78 -2.42 6.40 14.45
N VAL A 79 -2.69 6.12 15.72
CA VAL A 79 -1.99 5.06 16.46
C VAL A 79 -2.23 3.72 15.77
N ARG A 80 -3.47 3.43 15.39
CA ARG A 80 -3.79 2.17 14.69
C ARG A 80 -3.07 2.07 13.36
N SER A 81 -3.03 3.16 12.60
CA SER A 81 -2.38 3.19 11.28
C SER A 81 -0.88 2.90 11.41
N VAL A 82 -0.22 3.53 12.39
CA VAL A 82 1.21 3.29 12.64
C VAL A 82 1.45 1.85 13.05
N GLN A 83 0.62 1.31 13.94
CA GLN A 83 0.75 -0.08 14.38
C GLN A 83 0.64 -1.06 13.22
N LEU A 84 -0.30 -0.83 12.31
CA LEU A 84 -0.48 -1.68 11.13
C LEU A 84 0.72 -1.60 10.19
N LEU A 85 1.25 -0.41 9.98
CA LEU A 85 2.38 -0.21 9.07
C LEU A 85 3.66 -0.85 9.61
N THR A 86 3.87 -0.81 10.92
CA THR A 86 5.09 -1.32 11.55
C THR A 86 5.01 -2.79 11.95
N LYS A 87 3.86 -3.40 11.80
CA LYS A 87 3.67 -4.81 12.12
C LYS A 87 4.39 -5.67 11.08
N ALA A 88 5.31 -6.48 11.54
CA ALA A 88 6.08 -7.37 10.68
C ALA A 88 5.25 -8.57 10.20
#